data_d54d5ef0d878c00d4d98cf241b55aa26
#
_entry.id   d54d5ef0d878c00d4d98cf241b55aa26
#
_cell.length_a   1.000
_cell.length_b   1.000
_cell.length_c   1.000
_cell.angle_alpha   90.00
_cell.angle_beta   90.00
_cell.angle_gamma   90.00
#
_symmetry.space_group_name_H-M   'P 1'
#
loop_
_entity.id
_entity.type
_entity.pdbx_description
1 polymer ?
#
loop_
_entity_poly.entity_id
_entity_poly.type
_entity_poly.pdbx_seq_one_letter_code
_entity_poly.pdbx_strand_id
1 'polypeptide(L)'
;WNFINKIWNGARFSLMNIGEDFKVEDIDLSGNLSLADKWILTRLNETIATVTDLSDKYEFGEVGRALYNFIWDDFCDWYIEMSKIPMNSNDEEQKQVTRSVLSYTLDNIMRMLHPFMPFVTEKIWQSLPHEGDTIVKASWPEVRESLIFEESKQTMQQLVEIIKSVRQSRVEVNTPLSKEIPILIQAKDKEICLLYT
;
A
#
# COMPACT_ATOMS: atom_id res chain seq x y z
N TRP A 1 8.02 -15.71 11.37
CA TRP A 1 6.94 -15.26 12.25
C TRP A 1 6.62 -13.77 12.04
N ASN A 2 7.59 -12.87 12.01
CA ASN A 2 7.34 -11.43 11.93
C ASN A 2 6.57 -11.01 10.68
N PHE A 3 6.88 -11.60 9.52
CA PHE A 3 6.22 -11.26 8.26
C PHE A 3 4.73 -11.66 8.24
N ILE A 4 4.43 -12.89 8.71
CA ILE A 4 3.03 -13.37 8.81
C ILE A 4 2.22 -12.47 9.75
N ASN A 5 2.78 -12.14 10.91
CA ASN A 5 2.12 -11.27 11.88
C ASN A 5 1.88 -9.87 11.31
N LYS A 6 2.83 -9.35 10.54
CA LYS A 6 2.70 -8.04 9.91
C LYS A 6 1.60 -8.02 8.85
N ILE A 7 1.59 -9.00 7.94
CA ILE A 7 0.52 -9.17 6.95
C ILE A 7 -0.84 -9.33 7.64
N TRP A 8 -0.93 -10.20 8.64
CA TRP A 8 -2.18 -10.43 9.37
C TRP A 8 -2.73 -9.15 10.02
N ASN A 9 -1.86 -8.38 10.67
CA ASN A 9 -2.24 -7.11 11.29
C ASN A 9 -2.62 -6.04 10.26
N GLY A 10 -1.88 -5.95 9.15
CA GLY A 10 -2.21 -5.06 8.03
C GLY A 10 -3.55 -5.42 7.39
N ALA A 11 -3.77 -6.71 7.12
CA ALA A 11 -5.04 -7.20 6.59
C ALA A 11 -6.20 -6.94 7.55
N ARG A 12 -6.03 -7.20 8.85
CA ARG A 12 -7.06 -6.94 9.86
C ARG A 12 -7.43 -5.45 9.90
N PHE A 13 -6.43 -4.56 9.89
CA PHE A 13 -6.69 -3.11 9.82
C PHE A 13 -7.49 -2.76 8.55
N SER A 14 -7.05 -3.26 7.39
CA SER A 14 -7.73 -2.99 6.12
C SER A 14 -9.18 -3.49 6.13
N LEU A 15 -9.42 -4.73 6.57
CA LEU A 15 -10.76 -5.32 6.67
C LEU A 15 -11.69 -4.54 7.60
N MET A 16 -11.19 -4.09 8.76
CA MET A 16 -11.97 -3.27 9.68
C MET A 16 -12.39 -1.93 9.07
N ASN A 17 -11.58 -1.36 8.19
CA ASN A 17 -11.86 -0.08 7.53
C ASN A 17 -12.68 -0.25 6.24
N ILE A 18 -12.50 -1.33 5.50
CA ILE A 18 -13.32 -1.67 4.35
C ILE A 18 -14.78 -1.87 4.78
N GLY A 19 -14.99 -2.61 5.88
CA GLY A 19 -16.33 -2.90 6.43
C GLY A 19 -16.97 -4.12 5.77
N GLU A 20 -17.88 -4.77 6.50
CA GLU A 20 -18.54 -6.02 6.05
C GLU A 20 -19.57 -5.77 4.93
N ASP A 21 -20.11 -4.55 4.83
CA ASP A 21 -21.11 -4.17 3.83
C ASP A 21 -20.50 -3.78 2.48
N PHE A 22 -19.17 -3.64 2.39
CA PHE A 22 -18.47 -3.25 1.18
C PHE A 22 -18.31 -4.43 0.24
N LYS A 23 -18.76 -4.29 -1.00
CA LYS A 23 -18.80 -5.37 -2.02
C LYS A 23 -17.86 -5.08 -3.18
N VAL A 24 -17.68 -6.09 -4.05
CA VAL A 24 -16.82 -5.97 -5.24
C VAL A 24 -17.30 -4.84 -6.16
N GLU A 25 -18.62 -4.70 -6.32
CA GLU A 25 -19.25 -3.64 -7.13
C GLU A 25 -19.05 -2.24 -6.58
N ASP A 26 -18.68 -2.10 -5.30
CA ASP A 26 -18.40 -0.80 -4.66
C ASP A 26 -16.96 -0.33 -4.90
N ILE A 27 -16.09 -1.18 -5.44
CA ILE A 27 -14.69 -0.85 -5.72
C ILE A 27 -14.62 0.10 -6.91
N ASP A 28 -14.42 1.38 -6.63
CA ASP A 28 -14.22 2.42 -7.63
C ASP A 28 -12.84 3.07 -7.50
N LEU A 29 -12.00 2.88 -8.51
CA LEU A 29 -10.66 3.46 -8.62
C LEU A 29 -10.61 4.66 -9.58
N SER A 30 -11.76 5.12 -10.07
CA SER A 30 -11.87 6.30 -10.94
C SER A 30 -12.12 7.61 -10.17
N GLY A 31 -12.37 7.51 -8.87
CA GLY A 31 -12.64 8.65 -8.00
C GLY A 31 -11.44 9.57 -7.79
N ASN A 32 -11.58 10.54 -6.89
CA ASN A 32 -10.52 11.49 -6.56
C ASN A 32 -9.43 10.85 -5.70
N LEU A 33 -8.52 10.11 -6.34
CA LEU A 33 -7.40 9.44 -5.70
C LEU A 33 -6.43 10.44 -5.06
N SER A 34 -6.10 10.25 -3.78
CA SER A 34 -5.07 11.03 -3.09
C SER A 34 -3.67 10.73 -3.63
N LEU A 35 -2.68 11.52 -3.22
CA LEU A 35 -1.27 11.26 -3.55
C LEU A 35 -0.82 9.86 -3.10
N ALA A 36 -1.23 9.46 -1.89
CA ALA A 36 -0.91 8.14 -1.34
C ALA A 36 -1.58 7.00 -2.11
N ASP A 37 -2.85 7.18 -2.53
CA ASP A 37 -3.59 6.21 -3.33
C ASP A 37 -2.93 5.99 -4.69
N LYS A 38 -2.61 7.07 -5.39
CA LYS A 38 -1.92 7.04 -6.69
C LYS A 38 -0.56 6.36 -6.59
N TRP A 39 0.18 6.68 -5.53
CA TRP A 39 1.48 6.07 -5.27
C TRP A 39 1.38 4.57 -5.04
N ILE A 40 0.51 4.10 -4.13
CA ILE A 40 0.43 2.66 -3.83
C ILE A 40 -0.08 1.86 -5.03
N LEU A 41 -1.03 2.40 -5.81
CA LEU A 41 -1.51 1.76 -7.04
C LEU A 41 -0.40 1.64 -8.09
N THR A 42 0.44 2.66 -8.24
CA THR A 42 1.61 2.62 -9.13
C THR A 42 2.61 1.56 -8.66
N ARG A 43 2.95 1.54 -7.37
CA ARG A 43 3.83 0.55 -6.77
C ARG A 43 3.30 -0.88 -6.90
N LEU A 44 1.99 -1.06 -6.74
CA LEU A 44 1.32 -2.34 -6.97
C LEU A 44 1.52 -2.82 -8.41
N ASN A 45 1.26 -1.96 -9.40
CA ASN A 45 1.41 -2.30 -10.81
C ASN A 45 2.86 -2.67 -11.18
N GLU A 46 3.84 -1.93 -10.66
CA GLU A 46 5.26 -2.26 -10.82
C GLU A 46 5.60 -3.62 -10.18
N THR A 47 5.03 -3.90 -9.02
CA THR A 47 5.23 -5.18 -8.33
C THR A 47 4.61 -6.33 -9.11
N ILE A 48 3.37 -6.17 -9.64
CA ILE A 48 2.72 -7.17 -10.49
C ILE A 48 3.60 -7.48 -11.71
N ALA A 49 4.08 -6.45 -12.41
CA ALA A 49 4.96 -6.63 -13.57
C ALA A 49 6.25 -7.39 -13.21
N THR A 50 6.91 -6.98 -12.13
CA THR A 50 8.16 -7.58 -11.66
C THR A 50 7.96 -9.04 -11.24
N VAL A 51 6.93 -9.30 -10.43
CA VAL A 51 6.63 -10.64 -9.91
C VAL A 51 6.23 -11.60 -11.04
N THR A 52 5.49 -11.12 -12.03
CA THR A 52 5.11 -11.92 -13.19
C THR A 52 6.34 -12.28 -14.03
N ASP A 53 7.18 -11.31 -14.39
CA ASP A 53 8.41 -11.55 -15.17
C ASP A 53 9.38 -12.51 -14.46
N LEU A 54 9.57 -12.33 -13.14
CA LEU A 54 10.43 -13.22 -12.34
C LEU A 54 9.84 -14.62 -12.19
N SER A 55 8.51 -14.74 -12.09
CA SER A 55 7.83 -16.05 -12.02
C SER A 55 7.98 -16.83 -13.33
N ASP A 56 7.87 -16.16 -14.49
CA ASP A 56 8.07 -16.77 -15.80
C ASP A 56 9.51 -17.26 -15.99
N LYS A 57 10.47 -16.63 -15.31
CA LYS A 57 11.89 -17.03 -15.29
C LYS A 57 12.21 -18.06 -14.19
N TYR A 58 11.23 -18.50 -13.41
CA TYR A 58 11.40 -19.40 -12.26
C TYR A 58 12.33 -18.84 -11.16
N GLU A 59 12.49 -17.53 -11.07
CA GLU A 59 13.31 -16.85 -10.06
C GLU A 59 12.56 -16.61 -8.75
N PHE A 60 12.00 -17.67 -8.15
CA PHE A 60 11.09 -17.59 -7.00
C PHE A 60 11.68 -16.93 -5.75
N GLY A 61 13.00 -16.96 -5.57
CA GLY A 61 13.68 -16.23 -4.50
C GLY A 61 13.54 -14.72 -4.65
N GLU A 62 13.68 -14.20 -5.88
CA GLU A 62 13.50 -12.78 -6.17
C GLU A 62 12.02 -12.37 -6.15
N VAL A 63 11.10 -13.26 -6.59
CA VAL A 63 9.66 -13.06 -6.41
C VAL A 63 9.33 -12.84 -4.93
N GLY A 64 9.82 -13.72 -4.05
CA GLY A 64 9.61 -13.60 -2.62
C GLY A 64 10.17 -12.29 -2.05
N ARG A 65 11.33 -11.84 -2.52
CA ARG A 65 11.95 -10.57 -2.11
C ARG A 65 11.13 -9.36 -2.57
N ALA A 66 10.69 -9.35 -3.83
CA ALA A 66 9.87 -8.27 -4.38
C ALA A 66 8.55 -8.14 -3.62
N LEU A 67 7.86 -9.25 -3.38
CA LEU A 67 6.63 -9.28 -2.57
C LEU A 67 6.87 -8.82 -1.14
N TYR A 68 7.96 -9.29 -0.50
CA TYR A 68 8.30 -8.88 0.85
C TYR A 68 8.48 -7.37 0.95
N ASN A 69 9.28 -6.78 0.07
CA ASN A 69 9.56 -5.33 0.09
C ASN A 69 8.28 -4.53 -0.13
N PHE A 70 7.47 -4.87 -1.14
CA PHE A 70 6.22 -4.16 -1.39
C PHE A 70 5.25 -4.26 -0.22
N ILE A 71 5.05 -5.46 0.33
CA ILE A 71 4.09 -5.68 1.42
C ILE A 71 4.58 -5.05 2.71
N TRP A 72 5.85 -5.24 3.06
CA TRP A 72 6.40 -4.76 4.33
C TRP A 72 6.59 -3.25 4.31
N ASP A 73 7.33 -2.74 3.32
CA ASP A 73 7.72 -1.35 3.29
C ASP A 73 6.61 -0.45 2.72
N ASP A 74 6.15 -0.72 1.48
CA ASP A 74 5.23 0.20 0.82
C ASP A 74 3.81 0.10 1.41
N PHE A 75 3.25 -1.11 1.50
CA PHE A 75 1.87 -1.27 1.95
C PHE A 75 1.72 -1.11 3.46
N CYS A 76 2.44 -1.90 4.27
CA CYS A 76 2.24 -1.90 5.72
C CYS A 76 2.85 -0.69 6.43
N ASP A 77 4.08 -0.28 6.09
CA ASP A 77 4.77 0.80 6.81
C ASP A 77 4.33 2.19 6.38
N TRP A 78 3.91 2.34 5.12
CA TRP A 78 3.55 3.65 4.59
C TRP A 78 2.06 3.76 4.25
N TYR A 79 1.53 2.95 3.33
CA TYR A 79 0.18 3.16 2.85
C TYR A 79 -0.87 2.98 3.95
N ILE A 80 -0.78 1.93 4.77
CA ILE A 80 -1.70 1.72 5.90
C ILE A 80 -1.68 2.92 6.86
N GLU A 81 -0.52 3.47 7.17
CA GLU A 81 -0.42 4.63 8.07
C GLU A 81 -1.05 5.88 7.45
N MET A 82 -0.82 6.12 6.15
CA MET A 82 -1.40 7.26 5.45
C MET A 82 -2.91 7.13 5.25
N SER A 83 -3.42 5.94 5.02
CA SER A 83 -4.86 5.67 4.86
C SER A 83 -5.68 5.99 6.13
N LYS A 84 -5.04 6.05 7.30
CA LYS A 84 -5.71 6.44 8.54
C LYS A 84 -6.23 7.88 8.51
N ILE A 85 -5.57 8.77 7.77
CA ILE A 85 -5.97 10.18 7.67
C ILE A 85 -7.36 10.31 7.03
N PRO A 86 -7.58 9.86 5.78
CA PRO A 86 -8.92 9.91 5.18
C PRO A 86 -9.94 9.05 5.94
N MET A 87 -9.56 7.89 6.45
CA MET A 87 -10.48 7.01 7.19
C MET A 87 -11.00 7.64 8.50
N ASN A 88 -10.24 8.53 9.14
CA ASN A 88 -10.66 9.26 10.33
C ASN A 88 -11.24 10.66 10.03
N SER A 89 -11.34 11.06 8.76
CA SER A 89 -11.93 12.33 8.35
C SER A 89 -13.46 12.27 8.38
N ASN A 90 -14.12 13.39 8.11
CA ASN A 90 -15.57 13.45 7.89
C ASN A 90 -15.94 13.42 6.39
N ASP A 91 -14.98 13.18 5.52
CA ASP A 91 -15.15 13.13 4.07
C ASP A 91 -15.48 11.70 3.63
N GLU A 92 -16.77 11.43 3.44
CA GLU A 92 -17.26 10.10 3.07
C GLU A 92 -16.83 9.69 1.64
N GLU A 93 -16.68 10.65 0.72
CA GLU A 93 -16.19 10.39 -0.63
C GLU A 93 -14.74 9.88 -0.58
N GLN A 94 -13.87 10.58 0.16
CA GLN A 94 -12.48 10.19 0.31
C GLN A 94 -12.33 8.85 1.08
N LYS A 95 -13.20 8.58 2.05
CA LYS A 95 -13.24 7.26 2.72
C LYS A 95 -13.57 6.15 1.73
N GLN A 96 -14.57 6.36 0.87
CA GLN A 96 -14.99 5.37 -0.12
C GLN A 96 -13.86 5.06 -1.11
N VAL A 97 -13.16 6.09 -1.59
CA VAL A 97 -11.97 5.94 -2.44
C VAL A 97 -10.89 5.12 -1.72
N THR A 98 -10.58 5.47 -0.47
CA THR A 98 -9.56 4.75 0.32
C THR A 98 -9.96 3.29 0.58
N ARG A 99 -11.23 2.98 0.85
CA ARG A 99 -11.75 1.60 0.96
C ARG A 99 -11.54 0.82 -0.33
N SER A 100 -11.83 1.43 -1.47
CA SER A 100 -11.63 0.83 -2.79
C SER A 100 -10.16 0.50 -3.03
N VAL A 101 -9.24 1.42 -2.74
CA VAL A 101 -7.80 1.22 -2.92
C VAL A 101 -7.24 0.17 -1.96
N LEU A 102 -7.68 0.18 -0.68
CA LEU A 102 -7.30 -0.84 0.31
C LEU A 102 -7.75 -2.23 -0.14
N SER A 103 -9.02 -2.36 -0.55
CA SER A 103 -9.60 -3.62 -1.00
C SER A 103 -8.87 -4.16 -2.24
N TYR A 104 -8.72 -3.33 -3.27
CA TYR A 104 -8.05 -3.69 -4.51
C TYR A 104 -6.58 -4.08 -4.28
N THR A 105 -5.85 -3.29 -3.49
CA THR A 105 -4.43 -3.56 -3.23
C THR A 105 -4.25 -4.85 -2.44
N LEU A 106 -5.06 -5.06 -1.39
CA LEU A 106 -4.94 -6.26 -0.55
C LEU A 106 -5.36 -7.53 -1.31
N ASP A 107 -6.39 -7.48 -2.16
CA ASP A 107 -6.78 -8.59 -3.02
C ASP A 107 -5.63 -9.02 -3.95
N ASN A 108 -4.99 -8.09 -4.63
CA ASN A 108 -3.87 -8.38 -5.51
C ASN A 108 -2.65 -8.90 -4.74
N ILE A 109 -2.36 -8.37 -3.56
CA ILE A 109 -1.32 -8.91 -2.66
C ILE A 109 -1.61 -10.37 -2.33
N MET A 110 -2.84 -10.70 -1.93
CA MET A 110 -3.20 -12.06 -1.56
C MET A 110 -3.03 -13.03 -2.73
N ARG A 111 -3.44 -12.64 -3.94
CA ARG A 111 -3.28 -13.48 -5.14
C ARG A 111 -1.82 -13.73 -5.48
N MET A 112 -0.96 -12.71 -5.47
CA MET A 112 0.48 -12.87 -5.75
C MET A 112 1.20 -13.68 -4.67
N LEU A 113 0.79 -13.55 -3.41
CA LEU A 113 1.42 -14.24 -2.29
C LEU A 113 0.91 -15.68 -2.11
N HIS A 114 -0.25 -16.03 -2.67
CA HIS A 114 -0.90 -17.32 -2.46
C HIS A 114 -0.01 -18.54 -2.79
N PRO A 115 0.79 -18.56 -3.86
CA PRO A 115 1.69 -19.68 -4.14
C PRO A 115 2.71 -19.96 -3.05
N PHE A 116 3.07 -18.97 -2.23
CA PHE A 116 4.05 -19.08 -1.15
C PHE A 116 3.41 -19.34 0.22
N MET A 117 2.21 -18.82 0.44
CA MET A 117 1.55 -18.81 1.74
C MET A 117 0.05 -19.13 1.63
N PRO A 118 -0.34 -20.32 1.13
CA PRO A 118 -1.71 -20.61 0.71
C PRO A 118 -2.75 -20.47 1.83
N PHE A 119 -2.44 -20.90 3.05
CA PHE A 119 -3.42 -20.91 4.14
C PHE A 119 -3.77 -19.50 4.65
N VAL A 120 -2.77 -18.66 4.87
CA VAL A 120 -2.99 -17.30 5.40
C VAL A 120 -3.65 -16.41 4.35
N THR A 121 -3.24 -16.54 3.08
CA THR A 121 -3.80 -15.75 1.99
C THR A 121 -5.25 -16.12 1.69
N GLU A 122 -5.58 -17.41 1.65
CA GLU A 122 -6.97 -17.89 1.54
C GLU A 122 -7.83 -17.32 2.67
N LYS A 123 -7.35 -17.43 3.93
CA LYS A 123 -8.10 -16.96 5.09
C LYS A 123 -8.40 -15.46 5.04
N ILE A 124 -7.43 -14.66 4.63
CA ILE A 124 -7.61 -13.20 4.49
C ILE A 124 -8.53 -12.90 3.31
N TRP A 125 -8.31 -13.55 2.17
CA TRP A 125 -9.04 -13.31 0.94
C TRP A 125 -10.54 -13.61 1.07
N GLN A 126 -10.89 -14.67 1.80
CA GLN A 126 -12.29 -15.01 2.12
C GLN A 126 -13.01 -13.94 2.96
N SER A 127 -12.29 -13.01 3.54
CA SER A 127 -12.86 -11.88 4.30
C SER A 127 -12.86 -10.57 3.51
N LEU A 128 -12.28 -10.56 2.31
CA LEU A 128 -12.30 -9.42 1.38
C LEU A 128 -13.54 -9.50 0.48
N PRO A 129 -13.98 -8.38 -0.09
CA PRO A 129 -14.86 -8.40 -1.26
C PRO A 129 -14.17 -9.14 -2.41
N HIS A 130 -14.73 -10.26 -2.84
CA HIS A 130 -14.16 -11.08 -3.90
C HIS A 130 -15.25 -11.81 -4.70
N GLU A 131 -14.88 -12.28 -5.90
CA GLU A 131 -15.68 -13.17 -6.71
C GLU A 131 -15.11 -14.59 -6.68
N GLY A 132 -15.97 -15.61 -6.65
CA GLY A 132 -15.57 -17.00 -6.66
C GLY A 132 -15.47 -17.64 -5.28
N ASP A 133 -15.21 -18.96 -5.25
CA ASP A 133 -15.26 -19.77 -4.02
C ASP A 133 -13.91 -19.81 -3.28
N THR A 134 -12.80 -19.67 -4.01
CA THR A 134 -11.43 -19.81 -3.46
C THR A 134 -10.42 -19.04 -4.31
N ILE A 135 -9.42 -18.46 -3.64
CA ILE A 135 -8.35 -17.70 -4.29
C ILE A 135 -7.53 -18.54 -5.29
N VAL A 136 -7.48 -19.87 -5.11
CA VAL A 136 -6.80 -20.79 -6.05
C VAL A 136 -7.33 -20.68 -7.46
N LYS A 137 -8.63 -20.39 -7.60
CA LYS A 137 -9.29 -20.23 -8.92
C LYS A 137 -9.27 -18.78 -9.42
N ALA A 138 -8.85 -17.83 -8.59
CA ALA A 138 -8.78 -16.45 -9.00
C ALA A 138 -7.69 -16.25 -10.07
N SER A 139 -7.94 -15.35 -11.02
CA SER A 139 -6.96 -15.01 -12.05
C SER A 139 -5.71 -14.36 -11.43
N TRP A 140 -4.56 -14.58 -12.08
CA TRP A 140 -3.33 -13.86 -11.72
C TRP A 140 -3.53 -12.36 -11.93
N PRO A 141 -2.98 -11.49 -11.05
CA PRO A 141 -3.08 -10.05 -11.21
C PRO A 141 -2.46 -9.55 -12.52
N GLU A 142 -3.12 -8.59 -13.14
CA GLU A 142 -2.66 -7.96 -14.37
C GLU A 142 -2.34 -6.48 -14.15
N VAL A 143 -1.33 -5.98 -14.87
CA VAL A 143 -0.96 -4.56 -14.86
C VAL A 143 -2.09 -3.74 -15.49
N ARG A 144 -2.50 -2.67 -14.81
CA ARG A 144 -3.46 -1.68 -15.31
C ARG A 144 -2.74 -0.35 -15.55
N GLU A 145 -2.44 -0.04 -16.79
CA GLU A 145 -1.74 1.20 -17.17
C GLU A 145 -2.46 2.47 -16.69
N SER A 146 -3.79 2.45 -16.65
CA SER A 146 -4.60 3.57 -16.14
C SER A 146 -4.40 3.88 -14.66
N LEU A 147 -3.77 2.98 -13.91
CA LEU A 147 -3.45 3.12 -12.48
C LEU A 147 -1.95 3.36 -12.23
N ILE A 148 -1.21 3.82 -13.23
CA ILE A 148 0.20 4.20 -13.14
C ILE A 148 0.29 5.73 -13.16
N PHE A 149 0.77 6.31 -12.06
CA PHE A 149 0.87 7.75 -11.83
C PHE A 149 2.32 8.11 -11.48
N GLU A 150 3.17 8.22 -12.49
CA GLU A 150 4.63 8.35 -12.31
C GLU A 150 5.02 9.61 -11.54
N GLU A 151 4.37 10.74 -11.80
CA GLU A 151 4.60 12.00 -11.08
C GLU A 151 4.27 11.86 -9.59
N SER A 152 3.12 11.27 -9.27
CA SER A 152 2.71 11.01 -7.89
C SER A 152 3.68 10.07 -7.17
N LYS A 153 4.21 9.07 -7.88
CA LYS A 153 5.23 8.16 -7.34
C LYS A 153 6.51 8.92 -6.97
N GLN A 154 7.01 9.76 -7.87
CA GLN A 154 8.23 10.54 -7.63
C GLN A 154 8.06 11.50 -6.45
N THR A 155 6.93 12.22 -6.41
CA THR A 155 6.59 13.13 -5.30
C THR A 155 6.54 12.38 -3.96
N MET A 156 5.88 11.22 -3.94
CA MET A 156 5.77 10.43 -2.72
C MET A 156 7.11 9.82 -2.28
N GLN A 157 7.97 9.42 -3.20
CA GLN A 157 9.32 8.94 -2.88
C GLN A 157 10.15 10.03 -2.20
N GLN A 158 10.12 11.26 -2.72
CA GLN A 158 10.80 12.40 -2.09
C GLN A 158 10.27 12.66 -0.68
N LEU A 159 8.95 12.61 -0.49
CA LEU A 159 8.33 12.78 0.83
C LEU A 159 8.80 11.71 1.81
N VAL A 160 8.82 10.46 1.40
CA VAL A 160 9.30 9.32 2.21
C VAL A 160 10.77 9.50 2.60
N GLU A 161 11.64 9.93 1.67
CA GLU A 161 13.06 10.17 1.93
C GLU A 161 13.27 11.29 2.96
N ILE A 162 12.51 12.38 2.86
CA ILE A 162 12.57 13.48 3.83
C ILE A 162 12.13 12.99 5.22
N ILE A 163 11.02 12.28 5.31
CA ILE A 163 10.53 11.73 6.59
C ILE A 163 11.55 10.76 7.20
N LYS A 164 12.17 9.90 6.39
CA LYS A 164 13.23 8.98 6.83
C LYS A 164 14.45 9.75 7.36
N SER A 165 14.88 10.78 6.64
CA SER A 165 16.01 11.64 7.05
C SER A 165 15.74 12.34 8.38
N VAL A 166 14.54 12.90 8.56
CA VAL A 166 14.13 13.53 9.82
C VAL A 166 14.09 12.52 10.97
N ARG A 167 13.54 11.33 10.74
CA ARG A 167 13.52 10.26 11.75
C ARG A 167 14.93 9.85 12.15
N GLN A 168 15.84 9.69 11.19
CA GLN A 168 17.25 9.35 11.43
C GLN A 168 17.93 10.43 12.26
N SER A 169 17.80 11.70 11.89
CA SER A 169 18.39 12.82 12.63
C SER A 169 17.87 12.88 14.07
N ARG A 170 16.58 12.59 14.31
CA ARG A 170 16.01 12.52 15.67
C ARG A 170 16.66 11.42 16.51
N VAL A 171 16.92 10.25 15.92
CA VAL A 171 17.62 9.14 16.59
C VAL A 171 19.06 9.53 16.95
N GLU A 172 19.78 10.15 16.03
CA GLU A 172 21.18 10.58 16.24
C GLU A 172 21.34 11.58 17.39
N VAL A 173 20.36 12.49 17.55
CA VAL A 173 20.37 13.47 18.66
C VAL A 173 19.56 13.01 19.89
N ASN A 174 19.16 11.73 19.95
CA ASN A 174 18.38 11.14 21.04
C ASN A 174 17.12 11.95 21.41
N THR A 175 16.42 12.51 20.41
CA THR A 175 15.19 13.26 20.65
C THR A 175 14.00 12.31 20.83
N PRO A 176 13.25 12.38 21.95
CA PRO A 176 12.05 11.56 22.15
C PRO A 176 11.02 11.77 21.04
N LEU A 177 10.33 10.70 20.63
CA LEU A 177 9.30 10.76 19.58
C LEU A 177 8.13 11.71 19.94
N SER A 178 7.83 11.83 21.21
CA SER A 178 6.76 12.71 21.72
C SER A 178 7.12 14.21 21.74
N LYS A 179 8.39 14.55 21.53
CA LYS A 179 8.83 15.96 21.57
C LYS A 179 8.64 16.59 20.18
N GLU A 180 7.86 17.65 20.12
CA GLU A 180 7.79 18.52 18.95
C GLU A 180 9.07 19.32 18.77
N ILE A 181 9.60 19.34 17.55
CA ILE A 181 10.79 20.11 17.19
C ILE A 181 10.53 20.87 15.90
N PRO A 182 10.97 22.12 15.80
CA PRO A 182 10.93 22.84 14.52
C PRO A 182 11.91 22.18 13.53
N ILE A 183 11.46 22.02 12.28
CA ILE A 183 12.25 21.50 11.19
C ILE A 183 12.38 22.57 10.15
N LEU A 184 13.62 22.87 9.72
CA LEU A 184 13.88 23.73 8.57
C LEU A 184 14.23 22.87 7.36
N ILE A 185 13.37 22.92 6.34
CA ILE A 185 13.60 22.21 5.08
C ILE A 185 14.01 23.25 4.03
N GLN A 186 15.20 23.09 3.47
CA GLN A 186 15.68 23.90 2.36
C GLN A 186 15.48 23.09 1.07
N ALA A 187 14.47 23.44 0.29
CA ALA A 187 14.23 22.83 -1.01
C ALA A 187 14.81 23.70 -2.12
N LYS A 188 15.33 23.05 -3.16
CA LYS A 188 15.81 23.76 -4.37
C LYS A 188 14.65 24.16 -5.28
N ASP A 189 13.51 23.47 -5.15
CA ASP A 189 12.32 23.66 -5.97
C ASP A 189 11.14 24.12 -5.11
N LYS A 190 10.34 25.10 -5.62
CA LYS A 190 9.19 25.64 -4.90
C LYS A 190 8.04 24.64 -4.75
N GLU A 191 7.91 23.67 -5.67
CA GLU A 191 6.88 22.65 -5.60
C GLU A 191 7.07 21.73 -4.38
N ILE A 192 8.31 21.44 -4.02
CA ILE A 192 8.63 20.64 -2.82
C ILE A 192 8.24 21.39 -1.54
N CYS A 193 8.36 22.71 -1.51
CA CYS A 193 7.98 23.54 -0.36
C CYS A 193 6.47 23.49 -0.06
N LEU A 194 5.62 23.35 -1.09
CA LEU A 194 4.16 23.33 -0.93
C LEU A 194 3.61 22.02 -0.36
N LEU A 195 4.42 20.94 -0.30
CA LEU A 195 4.03 19.67 0.30
C LEU A 195 4.04 19.69 1.84
N TYR A 196 4.53 20.77 2.48
CA TYR A 196 4.77 20.88 3.93
C TYR A 196 4.04 22.05 4.60
N THR A 197 3.25 22.80 3.87
CA THR A 197 2.36 23.84 4.39
C THR A 197 0.94 23.33 4.53
#